data_67d7d313a63453cd9a8f69478fab99e0
#
_entry.id   67d7d313a63453cd9a8f69478fab99e0
#
_cell.length_a   1.000
_cell.length_b   1.000
_cell.length_c   1.000
_cell.angle_alpha   90.00
_cell.angle_beta   90.00
_cell.angle_gamma   90.00
#
_symmetry.space_group_name_H-M   'P 1'
#
loop_
_entity.id
_entity.type
_entity.pdbx_description
1 polymer ?
#
loop_
_entity_poly.entity_id
_entity_poly.type
_entity_poly.pdbx_seq_one_letter_code
_entity_poly.pdbx_strand_id
1 'polypeptide(L)'
;DRLRSRGLGDVYKRQEYTLDRTKVIFTYVSDDRVDFRQLLKDLAQHLHCRIELRQVGPRNKAKIVGGIGNCGMECCCSRFMSDFDTVSINMAKNQLLALNIQKLSGQCGKLMCCLRFENEEYTRMRKDLPKINSTVAYKDKKYRISSMNVLQKQAKLENKEEVLFVDFKELWPDKELNND
;
A
#
# COMPACT_ATOMS: atom_id res chain seq x y z
N ASP A 1 9.12 30.30 17.63
CA ASP A 1 8.22 31.32 17.06
C ASP A 1 7.16 30.67 16.20
N ARG A 2 5.94 30.77 16.74
CA ARG A 2 4.77 30.05 16.25
C ARG A 2 4.07 30.87 15.18
N LEU A 3 4.38 30.65 13.93
CA LEU A 3 3.45 31.02 12.85
C LEU A 3 2.30 30.00 12.84
N ARG A 4 1.38 30.16 13.78
CA ARG A 4 0.05 29.52 13.69
C ARG A 4 -0.74 30.26 12.62
N SER A 5 -0.77 29.71 11.40
CA SER A 5 -1.74 30.14 10.40
C SER A 5 -3.13 29.72 10.88
N ARG A 6 -3.88 30.67 11.44
CA ARG A 6 -5.32 30.52 11.68
C ARG A 6 -6.00 30.29 10.34
N GLY A 7 -6.58 29.12 10.11
CA GLY A 7 -7.48 28.86 8.97
C GLY A 7 -6.99 27.91 7.88
N LEU A 8 -5.77 27.38 7.96
CA LEU A 8 -5.34 26.28 7.10
C LEU A 8 -5.32 25.01 7.95
N GLY A 9 -6.27 24.11 7.73
CA GLY A 9 -6.27 22.77 8.29
C GLY A 9 -4.90 22.10 8.08
N ASP A 10 -4.64 20.94 8.68
CA ASP A 10 -3.36 20.22 8.76
C ASP A 10 -2.44 20.32 7.53
N VAL A 11 -1.83 21.49 7.34
CA VAL A 11 -0.83 21.72 6.28
C VAL A 11 0.52 21.32 6.83
N TYR A 12 1.02 20.17 6.39
CA TYR A 12 2.41 19.80 6.64
C TYR A 12 3.31 20.66 5.77
N LYS A 13 4.26 21.38 6.39
CA LYS A 13 5.25 22.24 5.71
C LYS A 13 6.65 21.75 6.03
N ARG A 14 7.44 21.51 4.99
CA ARG A 14 8.89 21.28 5.07
C ARG A 14 9.59 22.35 4.24
N GLN A 15 10.61 22.97 4.83
CA GLN A 15 11.40 24.02 4.22
C GLN A 15 12.82 23.50 3.96
N GLU A 16 13.31 23.69 2.75
CA GLU A 16 14.66 23.29 2.35
C GLU A 16 15.29 24.39 1.49
N TYR A 17 16.51 24.80 1.83
CA TYR A 17 17.31 25.66 1.00
C TYR A 17 18.18 24.85 0.03
N THR A 18 18.40 25.39 -1.17
CA THR A 18 19.46 24.88 -2.06
C THR A 18 20.83 25.15 -1.42
N LEU A 19 21.86 24.39 -1.81
CA LEU A 19 23.21 24.53 -1.24
C LEU A 19 23.79 25.94 -1.42
N ASP A 20 23.50 26.58 -2.55
CA ASP A 20 23.88 27.95 -2.88
C ASP A 20 23.03 29.03 -2.21
N ARG A 21 21.99 28.61 -1.45
CA ARG A 21 21.01 29.48 -0.79
C ARG A 21 20.26 30.47 -1.68
N THR A 22 20.34 30.30 -2.99
CA THR A 22 19.63 31.20 -3.94
C THR A 22 18.14 30.89 -4.01
N LYS A 23 17.74 29.71 -3.56
CA LYS A 23 16.38 29.20 -3.64
C LYS A 23 15.95 28.49 -2.35
N VAL A 24 14.70 28.68 -1.97
CA VAL A 24 14.03 27.93 -0.90
C VAL A 24 12.81 27.18 -1.44
N ILE A 25 12.67 25.94 -1.07
CA ILE A 25 11.57 25.06 -1.46
C ILE A 25 10.69 24.82 -0.25
N PHE A 26 9.43 25.22 -0.34
CA PHE A 26 8.41 24.90 0.66
C PHE A 26 7.56 23.74 0.15
N THR A 27 7.67 22.59 0.81
CA THR A 27 6.83 21.43 0.53
C THR A 27 5.59 21.49 1.41
N TYR A 28 4.41 21.40 0.81
CA TYR A 28 3.14 21.46 1.53
C TYR A 28 2.17 20.36 1.08
N VAL A 29 1.21 20.06 1.96
CA VAL A 29 0.07 19.16 1.68
C VAL A 29 -1.20 19.96 1.83
N SER A 30 -2.08 19.89 0.85
CA SER A 30 -3.43 20.45 0.91
C SER A 30 -4.35 19.59 0.08
N ASP A 31 -5.56 19.38 0.55
CA ASP A 31 -6.61 18.71 -0.22
C ASP A 31 -7.30 19.68 -1.18
N ASP A 32 -7.35 20.97 -0.79
CA ASP A 32 -7.96 22.03 -1.56
C ASP A 32 -6.92 22.92 -2.27
N ARG A 33 -7.40 23.64 -3.27
CA ARG A 33 -6.59 24.65 -3.96
C ARG A 33 -6.43 25.89 -3.09
N VAL A 34 -5.20 26.15 -2.62
CA VAL A 34 -4.87 27.27 -1.76
C VAL A 34 -4.27 28.41 -2.58
N ASP A 35 -4.69 29.65 -2.33
CA ASP A 35 -4.08 30.84 -2.93
C ASP A 35 -2.89 31.32 -2.07
N PHE A 36 -1.70 31.21 -2.63
CA PHE A 36 -0.45 31.58 -1.97
C PHE A 36 0.13 32.94 -2.43
N ARG A 37 -0.59 33.73 -3.23
CA ARG A 37 -0.05 34.96 -3.84
C ARG A 37 0.47 35.95 -2.79
N GLN A 38 -0.31 36.18 -1.73
CA GLN A 38 0.10 37.08 -0.67
C GLN A 38 1.27 36.51 0.13
N LEU A 39 1.18 35.23 0.49
CA LEU A 39 2.26 34.52 1.21
C LEU A 39 3.58 34.57 0.43
N LEU A 40 3.54 34.39 -0.89
CA LEU A 40 4.75 34.47 -1.72
C LEU A 40 5.40 35.86 -1.72
N LYS A 41 4.60 36.93 -1.72
CA LYS A 41 5.11 38.31 -1.61
C LYS A 41 5.80 38.53 -0.26
N ASP A 42 5.13 38.12 0.82
CA ASP A 42 5.66 38.31 2.17
C ASP A 42 6.94 37.49 2.38
N LEU A 43 6.97 36.25 1.91
CA LEU A 43 8.16 35.40 1.98
C LEU A 43 9.31 35.96 1.14
N ALA A 44 9.03 36.47 -0.05
CA ALA A 44 10.07 37.08 -0.91
C ALA A 44 10.70 38.31 -0.27
N GLN A 45 9.90 39.16 0.42
CA GLN A 45 10.39 40.30 1.18
C GLN A 45 11.28 39.91 2.35
N HIS A 46 10.98 38.80 3.04
CA HIS A 46 11.75 38.39 4.21
C HIS A 46 12.99 37.53 3.88
N LEU A 47 12.91 36.71 2.87
CA LEU A 47 13.94 35.70 2.58
C LEU A 47 14.94 36.13 1.51
N HIS A 48 14.62 37.14 0.71
CA HIS A 48 15.47 37.70 -0.38
C HIS A 48 16.03 36.61 -1.33
N CYS A 49 15.31 35.52 -1.53
CA CYS A 49 15.68 34.42 -2.41
C CYS A 49 14.47 33.92 -3.22
N ARG A 50 14.74 33.12 -4.26
CA ARG A 50 13.68 32.51 -5.07
C ARG A 50 12.89 31.52 -4.26
N ILE A 51 11.54 31.61 -4.28
CA ILE A 51 10.65 30.74 -3.55
C ILE A 51 9.99 29.78 -4.52
N GLU A 52 10.03 28.50 -4.19
CA GLU A 52 9.30 27.45 -4.90
C GLU A 52 8.33 26.77 -3.92
N LEU A 53 7.05 26.71 -4.30
CA LEU A 53 6.03 25.97 -3.57
C LEU A 53 5.83 24.62 -4.26
N ARG A 54 5.99 23.52 -3.51
CA ARG A 54 5.80 22.15 -4.00
C ARG A 54 4.68 21.45 -3.24
N GLN A 55 3.58 21.19 -3.93
CA GLN A 55 2.51 20.38 -3.38
C GLN A 55 2.89 18.90 -3.47
N VAL A 56 2.69 18.16 -2.38
CA VAL A 56 2.92 16.70 -2.34
C VAL A 56 1.66 15.97 -1.90
N GLY A 57 1.47 14.80 -2.47
CA GLY A 57 0.34 13.95 -2.10
C GLY A 57 0.54 13.24 -0.75
N PRO A 58 -0.53 12.64 -0.19
CA PRO A 58 -0.53 12.03 1.13
C PRO A 58 0.54 10.94 1.33
N ARG A 59 0.85 10.16 0.29
CA ARG A 59 1.90 9.13 0.37
C ARG A 59 3.30 9.74 0.47
N ASN A 60 3.56 10.82 -0.27
CA ASN A 60 4.83 11.54 -0.17
C ASN A 60 4.98 12.23 1.18
N LYS A 61 3.87 12.75 1.76
CA LYS A 61 3.85 13.21 3.16
C LYS A 61 4.28 12.07 4.09
N ALA A 62 3.66 10.90 3.99
CA ALA A 62 4.00 9.74 4.81
C ALA A 62 5.46 9.29 4.61
N LYS A 63 6.00 9.37 3.38
CA LYS A 63 7.41 9.09 3.08
C LYS A 63 8.36 10.04 3.80
N ILE A 64 8.03 11.34 3.83
CA ILE A 64 8.86 12.38 4.45
C ILE A 64 8.81 12.29 6.00
N VAL A 65 7.63 12.04 6.55
CA VAL A 65 7.42 11.93 8.00
C VAL A 65 7.95 10.61 8.55
N GLY A 66 7.88 9.55 7.74
CA GLY A 66 8.15 8.19 8.16
C GLY A 66 7.00 7.58 8.96
N GLY A 67 7.23 6.41 9.51
CA GLY A 67 6.29 5.71 10.39
C GLY A 67 6.35 4.21 10.25
N ILE A 68 5.55 3.52 11.06
CA ILE A 68 5.46 2.06 11.11
C ILE A 68 4.15 1.63 10.44
N GLY A 69 4.23 0.68 9.51
CA GLY A 69 3.06 0.10 8.86
C GLY A 69 2.29 -0.85 9.78
N ASN A 70 1.09 -1.27 9.34
CA ASN A 70 0.27 -2.27 10.04
C ASN A 70 0.99 -3.61 10.24
N CYS A 71 2.02 -3.89 9.45
CA CYS A 71 2.87 -5.08 9.55
C CYS A 71 3.97 -4.98 10.64
N GLY A 72 4.07 -3.84 11.35
CA GLY A 72 5.10 -3.59 12.36
C GLY A 72 6.47 -3.18 11.79
N MET A 73 6.60 -3.10 10.46
CA MET A 73 7.82 -2.65 9.79
C MET A 73 7.72 -1.17 9.42
N GLU A 74 8.86 -0.53 9.21
CA GLU A 74 8.91 0.81 8.63
C GLU A 74 8.12 0.88 7.31
N CYS A 75 7.46 2.02 7.05
CA CYS A 75 6.66 2.20 5.84
C CYS A 75 7.47 1.90 4.58
N CYS A 76 6.93 1.08 3.67
CA CYS A 76 7.57 0.71 2.40
C CYS A 76 8.05 1.93 1.62
N CYS A 77 7.27 3.04 1.65
CA CYS A 77 7.61 4.29 0.97
C CYS A 77 8.85 4.98 1.54
N SER A 78 9.15 4.81 2.83
CA SER A 78 10.37 5.35 3.45
C SER A 78 11.56 4.41 3.27
N ARG A 79 11.30 3.10 3.31
CA ARG A 79 12.34 2.08 3.36
C ARG A 79 12.96 1.76 1.99
N PHE A 80 12.16 1.36 1.01
CA PHE A 80 12.70 0.85 -0.27
C PHE A 80 11.89 1.22 -1.52
N MET A 81 10.61 1.59 -1.39
CA MET A 81 9.78 1.93 -2.55
C MET A 81 9.89 3.42 -2.89
N SER A 82 10.47 3.73 -4.04
CA SER A 82 10.57 5.10 -4.54
C SER A 82 9.47 5.43 -5.54
N ASP A 83 9.11 4.47 -6.38
CA ASP A 83 8.12 4.62 -7.43
C ASP A 83 6.78 4.02 -7.02
N PHE A 84 5.72 4.78 -7.28
CA PHE A 84 4.37 4.43 -6.87
C PHE A 84 3.44 4.42 -8.05
N ASP A 85 3.37 3.28 -8.69
CA ASP A 85 2.28 3.01 -9.62
C ASP A 85 0.95 2.84 -8.89
N THR A 86 -0.12 2.79 -9.66
CA THR A 86 -1.46 2.64 -9.13
C THR A 86 -1.64 1.29 -8.43
N VAL A 87 -2.09 1.33 -7.18
CA VAL A 87 -2.51 0.13 -6.43
C VAL A 87 -4.00 -0.03 -6.60
N SER A 88 -4.43 -1.20 -7.06
CA SER A 88 -5.85 -1.50 -7.27
C SER A 88 -6.38 -2.50 -6.23
N ILE A 89 -7.70 -2.46 -6.02
CA ILE A 89 -8.36 -3.40 -5.12
C ILE A 89 -8.34 -4.85 -5.66
N ASN A 90 -8.14 -5.02 -6.97
CA ASN A 90 -7.97 -6.32 -7.58
C ASN A 90 -6.70 -7.04 -7.12
N MET A 91 -5.66 -6.28 -6.75
CA MET A 91 -4.44 -6.84 -6.16
C MET A 91 -4.72 -7.47 -4.79
N ALA A 92 -5.58 -6.86 -3.97
CA ALA A 92 -6.03 -7.43 -2.70
C ALA A 92 -6.86 -8.71 -2.92
N LYS A 93 -7.74 -8.73 -3.93
CA LYS A 93 -8.49 -9.95 -4.32
C LYS A 93 -7.55 -11.05 -4.79
N ASN A 94 -6.53 -10.70 -5.55
CA ASN A 94 -5.51 -11.65 -6.00
C ASN A 94 -4.76 -12.29 -4.83
N GLN A 95 -4.51 -11.52 -3.78
CA GLN A 95 -3.86 -11.98 -2.54
C GLN A 95 -4.83 -12.66 -1.56
N LEU A 96 -6.10 -12.86 -1.96
CA LEU A 96 -7.15 -13.51 -1.15
C LEU A 96 -7.44 -12.77 0.17
N LEU A 97 -7.19 -11.48 0.22
CA LEU A 97 -7.45 -10.66 1.40
C LEU A 97 -8.93 -10.24 1.48
N ALA A 98 -9.43 -10.16 2.70
CA ALA A 98 -10.77 -9.62 2.95
C ALA A 98 -10.83 -8.15 2.50
N LEU A 99 -11.90 -7.80 1.76
CA LEU A 99 -12.07 -6.46 1.19
C LEU A 99 -12.55 -5.45 2.24
N ASN A 100 -11.73 -5.20 3.25
CA ASN A 100 -11.95 -4.16 4.23
C ASN A 100 -10.98 -3.00 3.94
N ILE A 101 -11.50 -1.89 3.43
CA ILE A 101 -10.70 -0.74 3.02
C ILE A 101 -9.86 -0.20 4.18
N GLN A 102 -10.39 -0.16 5.40
CA GLN A 102 -9.64 0.32 6.57
C GLN A 102 -8.41 -0.56 6.85
N LYS A 103 -8.54 -1.89 6.74
CA LYS A 103 -7.44 -2.84 6.92
C LYS A 103 -6.46 -2.87 5.75
N LEU A 104 -6.91 -2.48 4.55
CA LEU A 104 -6.11 -2.43 3.33
C LEU A 104 -5.46 -1.07 3.09
N SER A 105 -5.71 -0.08 3.95
CA SER A 105 -5.14 1.26 3.85
C SER A 105 -3.87 1.39 4.67
N GLY A 106 -2.87 2.05 4.08
CA GLY A 106 -1.66 2.46 4.78
C GLY A 106 -1.87 3.73 5.61
N GLN A 107 -0.85 4.16 6.36
CA GLN A 107 -0.87 5.40 7.13
C GLN A 107 -1.15 6.66 6.30
N CYS A 108 -0.84 6.63 5.01
CA CYS A 108 -1.14 7.71 4.07
C CYS A 108 -2.61 7.77 3.62
N GLY A 109 -3.48 6.88 4.11
CA GLY A 109 -4.89 6.77 3.71
C GLY A 109 -5.13 6.15 2.33
N LYS A 110 -4.08 5.81 1.57
CA LYS A 110 -4.18 5.08 0.28
C LYS A 110 -3.98 3.59 0.49
N LEU A 111 -4.39 2.78 -0.50
CA LEU A 111 -4.15 1.33 -0.47
C LEU A 111 -2.67 1.03 -0.24
N MET A 112 -2.39 -0.02 0.53
CA MET A 112 -1.05 -0.42 0.94
C MET A 112 -0.16 -0.74 -0.26
N CYS A 113 1.07 -0.25 -0.24
CA CYS A 113 2.06 -0.43 -1.30
C CYS A 113 2.48 -1.90 -1.47
N CYS A 114 2.52 -2.67 -0.37
CA CYS A 114 2.85 -4.09 -0.39
C CYS A 114 1.89 -4.91 -1.27
N LEU A 115 0.61 -4.51 -1.38
CA LEU A 115 -0.33 -5.16 -2.28
C LEU A 115 0.17 -5.21 -3.73
N ARG A 116 0.79 -4.12 -4.19
CA ARG A 116 1.37 -4.08 -5.52
C ARG A 116 2.70 -4.83 -5.57
N PHE A 117 3.55 -4.60 -4.59
CA PHE A 117 4.87 -5.21 -4.53
C PHE A 117 4.81 -6.74 -4.60
N GLU A 118 3.88 -7.33 -3.88
CA GLU A 118 3.71 -8.78 -3.81
C GLU A 118 2.80 -9.36 -4.93
N ASN A 119 2.09 -8.49 -5.68
CA ASN A 119 1.05 -8.94 -6.61
C ASN A 119 1.56 -9.89 -7.70
N GLU A 120 2.77 -9.68 -8.20
CA GLU A 120 3.36 -10.52 -9.26
C GLU A 120 3.61 -11.93 -8.74
N GLU A 121 4.18 -12.04 -7.53
CA GLU A 121 4.42 -13.32 -6.87
C GLU A 121 3.12 -14.09 -6.63
N TYR A 122 2.11 -13.42 -6.07
CA TYR A 122 0.81 -14.06 -5.90
C TYR A 122 0.17 -14.48 -7.22
N THR A 123 0.36 -13.70 -8.27
CA THR A 123 -0.15 -14.05 -9.61
C THR A 123 0.55 -15.30 -10.14
N ARG A 124 1.87 -15.39 -9.97
CA ARG A 124 2.67 -16.54 -10.36
C ARG A 124 2.23 -17.80 -9.60
N MET A 125 2.16 -17.71 -8.27
CA MET A 125 1.77 -18.84 -7.42
C MET A 125 0.33 -19.31 -7.66
N ARG A 126 -0.57 -18.43 -8.09
CA ARG A 126 -1.97 -18.75 -8.30
C ARG A 126 -2.31 -19.23 -9.70
N LYS A 127 -1.39 -19.13 -10.64
CA LYS A 127 -1.65 -19.43 -12.05
C LYS A 127 -2.25 -20.81 -12.26
N ASP A 128 -1.78 -21.79 -11.48
CA ASP A 128 -2.18 -23.20 -11.60
C ASP A 128 -3.14 -23.68 -10.52
N LEU A 129 -3.57 -22.79 -9.63
CA LEU A 129 -4.48 -23.12 -8.56
C LEU A 129 -5.96 -22.96 -8.99
N PRO A 130 -6.87 -23.80 -8.49
CA PRO A 130 -8.28 -23.66 -8.77
C PRO A 130 -8.87 -22.42 -8.11
N LYS A 131 -10.04 -22.02 -8.57
CA LYS A 131 -10.76 -20.88 -7.99
C LYS A 131 -11.34 -21.24 -6.62
N ILE A 132 -11.41 -20.26 -5.72
CA ILE A 132 -12.19 -20.38 -4.49
C ILE A 132 -13.64 -20.73 -4.85
N ASN A 133 -14.28 -21.53 -4.04
CA ASN A 133 -15.62 -22.11 -4.23
C ASN A 133 -15.70 -23.19 -5.32
N SER A 134 -14.59 -23.61 -5.95
CA SER A 134 -14.61 -24.79 -6.81
C SER A 134 -14.70 -26.08 -5.97
N THR A 135 -15.22 -27.15 -6.59
CA THR A 135 -15.34 -28.45 -5.97
C THR A 135 -14.14 -29.31 -6.36
N VAL A 136 -13.52 -29.95 -5.38
CA VAL A 136 -12.43 -30.92 -5.56
C VAL A 136 -12.81 -32.27 -4.91
N ALA A 137 -12.33 -33.35 -5.50
CA ALA A 137 -12.42 -34.68 -4.92
C ALA A 137 -11.19 -34.93 -4.03
N TYR A 138 -11.39 -35.36 -2.80
CA TYR A 138 -10.35 -35.75 -1.88
C TYR A 138 -10.84 -36.97 -1.05
N LYS A 139 -10.05 -38.05 -1.06
CA LYS A 139 -10.39 -39.32 -0.35
C LYS A 139 -11.82 -39.79 -0.63
N ASP A 140 -12.18 -39.87 -1.92
CA ASP A 140 -13.49 -40.33 -2.42
C ASP A 140 -14.72 -39.49 -2.03
N LYS A 141 -14.50 -38.32 -1.40
CA LYS A 141 -15.54 -37.34 -1.08
C LYS A 141 -15.37 -36.07 -1.87
N LYS A 142 -16.47 -35.36 -2.10
CA LYS A 142 -16.44 -34.02 -2.75
C LYS A 142 -16.42 -32.95 -1.69
N TYR A 143 -15.44 -32.04 -1.81
CA TYR A 143 -15.28 -30.88 -0.95
C TYR A 143 -15.30 -29.59 -1.78
N ARG A 144 -15.77 -28.55 -1.16
CA ARG A 144 -15.67 -27.18 -1.69
C ARG A 144 -14.45 -26.49 -1.09
N ILE A 145 -13.67 -25.80 -1.91
CA ILE A 145 -12.57 -24.97 -1.44
C ILE A 145 -13.14 -23.70 -0.82
N SER A 146 -13.10 -23.58 0.49
CA SER A 146 -13.59 -22.42 1.24
C SER A 146 -12.56 -21.27 1.25
N SER A 147 -11.31 -21.59 1.47
CA SER A 147 -10.19 -20.63 1.42
C SER A 147 -8.89 -21.34 1.04
N MET A 148 -7.92 -20.55 0.61
CA MET A 148 -6.57 -21.04 0.31
C MET A 148 -5.53 -20.11 0.92
N ASN A 149 -4.49 -20.71 1.52
CA ASN A 149 -3.28 -20.00 1.90
C ASN A 149 -2.17 -20.34 0.90
N VAL A 150 -1.90 -19.43 -0.01
CA VAL A 150 -0.96 -19.66 -1.11
C VAL A 150 0.47 -19.78 -0.59
N LEU A 151 0.83 -19.01 0.44
CA LEU A 151 2.17 -19.00 1.02
C LEU A 151 2.46 -20.29 1.81
N GLN A 152 1.48 -20.77 2.58
CA GLN A 152 1.59 -22.04 3.31
C GLN A 152 1.31 -23.24 2.44
N LYS A 153 0.90 -23.02 1.18
CA LYS A 153 0.52 -24.08 0.23
C LYS A 153 -0.58 -25.00 0.77
N GLN A 154 -1.57 -24.44 1.47
CA GLN A 154 -2.67 -25.16 2.08
C GLN A 154 -4.03 -24.68 1.57
N ALA A 155 -4.96 -25.62 1.39
CA ALA A 155 -6.36 -25.35 1.10
C ALA A 155 -7.25 -25.75 2.26
N LYS A 156 -8.22 -24.91 2.59
CA LYS A 156 -9.32 -25.25 3.49
C LYS A 156 -10.46 -25.84 2.66
N LEU A 157 -10.71 -27.10 2.88
CA LEU A 157 -11.78 -27.86 2.26
C LEU A 157 -12.97 -27.94 3.20
N GLU A 158 -14.15 -27.72 2.70
CA GLU A 158 -15.38 -27.75 3.48
C GLU A 158 -16.43 -28.63 2.82
N ASN A 159 -17.03 -29.51 3.60
CA ASN A 159 -18.18 -30.32 3.25
C ASN A 159 -19.26 -30.12 4.33
N LYS A 160 -20.44 -30.62 4.13
CA LYS A 160 -21.56 -30.54 5.09
C LYS A 160 -21.24 -31.10 6.47
N GLU A 161 -20.32 -32.07 6.54
CA GLU A 161 -19.99 -32.84 7.74
C GLU A 161 -18.70 -32.42 8.41
N GLU A 162 -17.71 -31.91 7.63
CA GLU A 162 -16.36 -31.69 8.14
C GLU A 162 -15.62 -30.54 7.42
N VAL A 163 -14.60 -30.02 8.10
CA VAL A 163 -13.69 -29.01 7.58
C VAL A 163 -12.27 -29.53 7.70
N LEU A 164 -11.53 -29.58 6.60
CA LEU A 164 -10.18 -30.12 6.53
C LEU A 164 -9.21 -29.05 6.02
N PHE A 165 -7.99 -29.08 6.55
CA PHE A 165 -6.86 -28.33 6.00
C PHE A 165 -5.93 -29.34 5.33
N VAL A 166 -5.71 -29.19 4.04
CA VAL A 166 -4.95 -30.15 3.22
C VAL A 166 -3.89 -29.40 2.43
N ASP A 167 -2.71 -29.98 2.36
CA ASP A 167 -1.61 -29.41 1.58
C ASP A 167 -1.87 -29.53 0.08
N PHE A 168 -1.42 -28.54 -0.69
CA PHE A 168 -1.58 -28.55 -2.14
C PHE A 168 -0.93 -29.77 -2.81
N LYS A 169 0.17 -30.30 -2.23
CA LYS A 169 0.84 -31.50 -2.72
C LYS A 169 -0.03 -32.75 -2.65
N GLU A 170 -0.88 -32.85 -1.64
CA GLU A 170 -1.81 -33.97 -1.50
C GLU A 170 -3.02 -33.84 -2.45
N LEU A 171 -3.45 -32.61 -2.72
CA LEU A 171 -4.59 -32.34 -3.60
C LEU A 171 -4.22 -32.42 -5.09
N TRP A 172 -3.01 -32.04 -5.43
CA TRP A 172 -2.53 -31.97 -6.82
C TRP A 172 -1.09 -32.47 -6.92
N PRO A 173 -0.87 -33.81 -6.79
CA PRO A 173 0.47 -34.40 -6.82
C PRO A 173 1.20 -34.19 -8.16
N ASP A 174 0.45 -34.07 -9.25
CA ASP A 174 0.99 -33.91 -10.61
C ASP A 174 1.30 -32.46 -11.00
N LYS A 175 1.01 -31.49 -10.13
CA LYS A 175 1.35 -30.08 -10.37
C LYS A 175 2.67 -29.75 -9.69
N GLU A 176 3.72 -29.57 -10.48
CA GLU A 176 4.94 -28.90 -10.01
C GLU A 176 4.57 -27.47 -9.57
N LEU A 177 4.21 -27.32 -8.30
CA LEU A 177 4.06 -26.00 -7.67
C LEU A 177 5.48 -25.45 -7.56
N ASN A 178 5.84 -24.54 -8.47
CA ASN A 178 7.15 -23.94 -8.61
C ASN A 178 7.77 -23.65 -7.23
N ASN A 179 8.87 -24.35 -6.96
CA ASN A 179 9.68 -24.26 -5.74
C ASN A 179 10.95 -23.42 -6.02
N ASP A 180 10.83 -22.25 -6.66
CA ASP A 180 11.95 -21.32 -6.78
C ASP A 180 11.73 -20.11 -5.88
#